data_baec515df107e5e395adb81680b98961
#
_entry.id   baec515df107e5e395adb81680b98961
#
_cell.length_a   1.000
_cell.length_b   1.000
_cell.length_c   1.000
_cell.angle_alpha   90.00
_cell.angle_beta   90.00
_cell.angle_gamma   90.00
#
_symmetry.space_group_name_H-M   'P 1'
#
loop_
_entity.id
_entity.type
_entity.pdbx_description
1 polymer ?
#
loop_
_entity_poly.entity_id
_entity_poly.type
_entity_poly.pdbx_seq_one_letter_code
_entity_poly.pdbx_strand_id
1 'polypeptide(L)'
;MTPPTGSQTSKRGTGSGIGIRTAAGSDERSRGQLHVYDGEGKGKSQAALGVVLRTIGLGICEQKRTRVLLLRFLKGPGRSYDEDAAIEALQQGFPHLIDQVRTGRGEYFSATEATPFDRQEAQRGWDIAKGALASNLYSVVVLDELNPVLDLGLLDVEDVVRTLATKPPGMEVICTGRGAPVALVQLADLHSEMRAHSSDASGLQGIEIYTGEGKGKSTSALGKALQAIGRGISQDKSHRVLILQWLKGGNGYTEDAAIAALRESYPHLVDHLRSGRDAIVWRGQQQPIDYVEAERAWEIARAAIASGLYKT
;
A
#
# COMPACT_ATOMS: atom_id res chain seq x y z
N MET A 1 42.45 15.68 47.13
CA MET A 1 42.52 14.39 46.43
C MET A 1 41.13 14.14 45.83
N THR A 2 40.98 14.41 44.56
CA THR A 2 39.78 14.23 43.77
C THR A 2 39.78 12.83 43.15
N PRO A 3 38.64 12.10 43.12
CA PRO A 3 38.55 10.85 42.40
C PRO A 3 38.21 11.06 40.89
N PRO A 4 38.53 10.11 40.02
CA PRO A 4 38.48 10.30 38.59
C PRO A 4 37.08 10.11 37.98
N THR A 5 36.84 10.85 36.94
CA THR A 5 35.71 10.85 36.05
C THR A 5 35.56 9.50 35.30
N GLY A 6 34.42 8.83 35.48
CA GLY A 6 34.04 7.64 34.74
C GLY A 6 33.46 7.99 33.36
N SER A 7 34.03 7.41 32.34
CA SER A 7 33.55 7.49 30.96
C SER A 7 32.21 6.79 30.77
N GLN A 8 31.21 7.51 30.30
CA GLN A 8 29.96 6.91 29.82
C GLN A 8 30.16 6.31 28.42
N THR A 9 30.19 5.01 28.34
CA THR A 9 30.09 4.27 27.07
C THR A 9 28.63 4.27 26.60
N SER A 10 28.37 5.00 25.54
CA SER A 10 27.12 4.97 24.78
C SER A 10 26.91 3.59 24.18
N LYS A 11 26.02 2.79 24.72
CA LYS A 11 25.49 1.58 24.05
C LYS A 11 24.49 2.01 22.98
N ARG A 12 24.90 1.93 21.71
CA ARG A 12 23.98 1.96 20.59
C ARG A 12 23.11 0.70 20.64
N GLY A 13 21.85 0.86 21.02
CA GLY A 13 20.85 -0.21 20.94
C GLY A 13 20.37 -0.36 19.49
N THR A 14 20.70 -1.48 18.87
CA THR A 14 20.08 -1.93 17.61
C THR A 14 18.71 -2.48 17.93
N GLY A 15 17.67 -1.62 17.89
CA GLY A 15 16.28 -2.01 18.10
C GLY A 15 15.56 -2.12 16.76
N SER A 16 15.42 -3.31 16.19
CA SER A 16 14.43 -3.60 15.15
C SER A 16 13.07 -3.78 15.82
N GLY A 17 12.31 -2.70 15.95
CA GLY A 17 10.95 -2.74 16.48
C GLY A 17 9.93 -2.50 15.39
N ILE A 18 8.94 -3.39 15.25
CA ILE A 18 7.71 -3.12 14.52
C ILE A 18 6.94 -2.10 15.35
N GLY A 19 7.18 -0.82 15.11
CA GLY A 19 6.55 0.25 15.85
C GLY A 19 5.72 1.15 14.95
N ILE A 20 4.43 1.21 15.21
CA ILE A 20 3.64 2.39 14.86
C ILE A 20 4.01 3.44 15.89
N ARG A 21 4.76 4.46 15.49
CA ARG A 21 5.07 5.60 16.36
C ARG A 21 3.77 6.33 16.71
N THR A 22 3.33 6.23 17.93
CA THR A 22 2.40 7.19 18.51
C THR A 22 3.19 8.32 19.18
N ALA A 23 2.87 9.54 18.79
CA ALA A 23 3.19 10.80 19.48
C ALA A 23 4.67 11.12 19.79
N ALA A 24 5.37 11.63 18.77
CA ALA A 24 6.35 12.69 18.95
C ALA A 24 6.43 13.49 17.64
N GLY A 25 6.09 14.76 17.64
CA GLY A 25 6.24 15.68 16.52
C GLY A 25 5.00 15.79 15.63
N SER A 26 4.08 16.67 15.99
CA SER A 26 2.90 17.05 15.18
C SER A 26 3.27 17.67 13.82
N ASP A 27 4.50 18.08 13.62
CA ASP A 27 4.94 18.82 12.44
C ASP A 27 5.42 17.90 11.28
N GLU A 28 6.07 16.78 11.57
CA GLU A 28 6.49 15.82 10.51
C GLU A 28 5.35 14.96 9.95
N ARG A 29 4.25 14.78 10.69
CA ARG A 29 3.08 14.01 10.24
C ARG A 29 2.14 14.81 9.34
N SER A 30 2.24 16.13 9.33
CA SER A 30 1.46 17.00 8.45
C SER A 30 2.05 17.10 7.05
N ARG A 31 3.29 16.65 6.86
CA ARG A 31 3.98 16.68 5.57
C ARG A 31 3.72 15.37 4.82
N GLY A 32 2.92 15.46 3.77
CA GLY A 32 2.72 14.34 2.84
C GLY A 32 4.04 13.93 2.19
N GLN A 33 4.29 12.63 2.09
CA GLN A 33 5.53 12.03 1.61
C GLN A 33 5.44 11.65 0.13
N LEU A 34 6.58 11.64 -0.57
CA LEU A 34 6.74 10.99 -1.86
C LEU A 34 7.27 9.57 -1.64
N HIS A 35 6.46 8.57 -1.98
CA HIS A 35 6.84 7.17 -1.91
C HIS A 35 7.14 6.62 -3.31
N VAL A 36 8.23 5.88 -3.44
CA VAL A 36 8.57 5.12 -4.65
C VAL A 36 8.64 3.64 -4.30
N TYR A 37 7.77 2.85 -4.91
CA TYR A 37 7.80 1.38 -4.85
C TYR A 37 8.35 0.85 -6.16
N ASP A 38 9.51 0.20 -6.11
CA ASP A 38 10.29 -0.23 -7.27
C ASP A 38 10.73 -1.69 -7.15
N GLY A 39 11.51 -2.17 -8.11
CA GLY A 39 12.13 -3.49 -8.12
C GLY A 39 11.35 -4.57 -8.88
N GLU A 40 11.98 -5.72 -9.05
CA GLU A 40 11.47 -6.84 -9.86
C GLU A 40 10.40 -7.67 -9.13
N GLY A 41 10.40 -7.64 -7.80
CA GLY A 41 9.45 -8.41 -6.99
C GLY A 41 8.01 -7.90 -7.11
N LYS A 42 7.07 -8.75 -6.68
CA LYS A 42 5.66 -8.40 -6.56
C LYS A 42 5.43 -7.54 -5.31
N GLY A 43 4.31 -6.81 -5.26
CA GLY A 43 3.91 -6.06 -4.08
C GLY A 43 3.82 -4.54 -4.27
N LYS A 44 4.38 -3.98 -5.34
CA LYS A 44 4.42 -2.52 -5.61
C LYS A 44 3.02 -1.90 -5.69
N SER A 45 2.21 -2.33 -6.66
CA SER A 45 0.83 -1.85 -6.82
C SER A 45 -0.03 -2.25 -5.61
N GLN A 46 0.20 -3.44 -5.01
CA GLN A 46 -0.48 -3.83 -3.78
C GLN A 46 -0.17 -2.88 -2.62
N ALA A 47 1.10 -2.44 -2.47
CA ALA A 47 1.45 -1.46 -1.43
C ALA A 47 0.69 -0.15 -1.63
N ALA A 48 0.60 0.34 -2.86
CA ALA A 48 -0.17 1.54 -3.19
C ALA A 48 -1.68 1.35 -2.92
N LEU A 49 -2.27 0.22 -3.33
CA LEU A 49 -3.67 -0.11 -3.06
C LEU A 49 -3.97 -0.23 -1.56
N GLY A 50 -3.04 -0.75 -0.77
CA GLY A 50 -3.18 -0.77 0.68
C GLY A 50 -3.19 0.63 1.30
N VAL A 51 -2.43 1.59 0.75
CA VAL A 51 -2.51 3.00 1.17
C VAL A 51 -3.85 3.61 0.75
N VAL A 52 -4.33 3.32 -0.46
CA VAL A 52 -5.67 3.73 -0.92
C VAL A 52 -6.74 3.27 0.07
N LEU A 53 -6.75 1.98 0.43
CA LEU A 53 -7.71 1.40 1.37
C LEU A 53 -7.66 2.10 2.74
N ARG A 54 -6.47 2.36 3.27
CA ARG A 54 -6.27 3.07 4.54
C ARG A 54 -6.76 4.51 4.48
N THR A 55 -6.53 5.20 3.37
CA THR A 55 -6.95 6.59 3.19
C THR A 55 -8.47 6.71 3.06
N ILE A 56 -9.11 5.79 2.32
CA ILE A 56 -10.57 5.72 2.24
C ILE A 56 -11.15 5.45 3.64
N GLY A 57 -10.60 4.47 4.36
CA GLY A 57 -11.05 4.17 5.72
C GLY A 57 -10.90 5.35 6.68
N LEU A 58 -9.82 6.12 6.58
CA LEU A 58 -9.64 7.37 7.32
C LEU A 58 -10.74 8.39 6.98
N GLY A 59 -11.07 8.55 5.68
CA GLY A 59 -12.13 9.44 5.23
C GLY A 59 -13.51 9.04 5.75
N ILE A 60 -13.79 7.74 5.82
CA ILE A 60 -15.04 7.22 6.39
C ILE A 60 -15.12 7.52 7.90
N CYS A 61 -14.03 7.28 8.67
CA CYS A 61 -14.02 7.46 10.12
C CYS A 61 -14.04 8.92 10.56
N GLU A 62 -13.20 9.77 9.94
CA GLU A 62 -12.92 11.09 10.46
C GLU A 62 -13.71 12.20 9.76
N GLN A 63 -14.48 11.86 8.73
CA GLN A 63 -15.18 12.82 7.86
C GLN A 63 -14.29 13.97 7.36
N LYS A 64 -12.96 13.75 7.40
CA LYS A 64 -11.98 14.70 6.88
C LYS A 64 -11.99 14.67 5.35
N ARG A 65 -11.55 15.77 4.75
CA ARG A 65 -11.34 15.85 3.28
C ARG A 65 -10.15 14.98 2.87
N THR A 66 -10.33 13.65 2.96
CA THR A 66 -9.38 12.67 2.45
C THR A 66 -9.90 12.15 1.13
N ARG A 67 -9.38 12.62 0.02
CA ARG A 67 -9.71 12.13 -1.32
C ARG A 67 -8.48 11.52 -1.95
N VAL A 68 -8.65 10.40 -2.63
CA VAL A 68 -7.59 9.69 -3.33
C VAL A 68 -7.81 9.82 -4.82
N LEU A 69 -6.75 10.14 -5.57
CA LEU A 69 -6.68 9.86 -7.00
C LEU A 69 -5.87 8.57 -7.21
N LEU A 70 -6.48 7.54 -7.79
CA LEU A 70 -5.80 6.36 -8.30
C LEU A 70 -5.67 6.47 -9.81
N LEU A 71 -4.51 6.95 -10.26
CA LEU A 71 -4.16 7.05 -11.68
C LEU A 71 -3.25 5.88 -12.06
N ARG A 72 -3.70 5.07 -13.01
CA ARG A 72 -2.99 3.88 -13.48
C ARG A 72 -2.55 4.06 -14.92
N PHE A 73 -1.25 4.17 -15.12
CA PHE A 73 -0.62 4.22 -16.43
C PHE A 73 -0.54 2.82 -17.05
N LEU A 74 -0.42 2.73 -18.36
CA LEU A 74 -0.27 1.48 -19.12
C LEU A 74 -1.40 0.46 -18.89
N LYS A 75 -2.49 0.87 -18.25
CA LYS A 75 -3.64 0.03 -17.88
C LYS A 75 -4.93 0.52 -18.52
N GLY A 76 -4.92 0.67 -19.85
CA GLY A 76 -6.04 1.19 -20.63
C GLY A 76 -7.37 0.45 -20.46
N PRO A 77 -8.44 0.98 -21.04
CA PRO A 77 -9.75 0.34 -21.03
C PRO A 77 -9.70 -1.01 -21.76
N GLY A 78 -10.55 -1.95 -21.35
CA GLY A 78 -10.67 -3.27 -21.99
C GLY A 78 -9.98 -4.42 -21.24
N ARG A 79 -9.15 -4.13 -20.23
CA ARG A 79 -8.61 -5.13 -19.31
C ARG A 79 -9.17 -4.91 -17.90
N SER A 80 -9.74 -5.97 -17.33
CA SER A 80 -10.17 -5.97 -15.93
C SER A 80 -9.01 -6.43 -15.03
N TYR A 81 -8.84 -5.77 -13.89
CA TYR A 81 -7.88 -6.14 -12.85
C TYR A 81 -8.66 -6.63 -11.63
N ASP A 82 -8.07 -7.54 -10.89
CA ASP A 82 -8.73 -8.19 -9.75
C ASP A 82 -9.27 -7.18 -8.72
N GLU A 83 -8.55 -6.08 -8.50
CA GLU A 83 -8.95 -5.04 -7.54
C GLU A 83 -10.11 -4.14 -8.00
N ASP A 84 -10.44 -4.12 -9.29
CA ASP A 84 -11.36 -3.13 -9.86
C ASP A 84 -12.73 -3.16 -9.21
N ALA A 85 -13.32 -4.34 -9.08
CA ALA A 85 -14.65 -4.49 -8.52
C ALA A 85 -14.72 -4.06 -7.04
N ALA A 86 -13.66 -4.28 -6.26
CA ALA A 86 -13.60 -3.83 -4.87
C ALA A 86 -13.45 -2.30 -4.78
N ILE A 87 -12.66 -1.69 -5.67
CA ILE A 87 -12.49 -0.24 -5.75
C ILE A 87 -13.81 0.41 -6.20
N GLU A 88 -14.47 -0.16 -7.20
CA GLU A 88 -15.78 0.31 -7.67
C GLU A 88 -16.86 0.25 -6.58
N ALA A 89 -16.87 -0.82 -5.79
CA ALA A 89 -17.77 -0.95 -4.65
C ALA A 89 -17.52 0.16 -3.60
N LEU A 90 -16.26 0.44 -3.29
CA LEU A 90 -15.90 1.55 -2.40
C LEU A 90 -16.27 2.90 -3.00
N GLN A 91 -16.07 3.09 -4.30
CA GLN A 91 -16.42 4.33 -5.00
C GLN A 91 -17.94 4.56 -5.04
N GLN A 92 -18.72 3.51 -5.24
CA GLN A 92 -20.19 3.59 -5.20
C GLN A 92 -20.69 3.98 -3.80
N GLY A 93 -20.13 3.39 -2.74
CA GLY A 93 -20.48 3.72 -1.37
C GLY A 93 -19.98 5.11 -0.93
N PHE A 94 -18.82 5.53 -1.43
CA PHE A 94 -18.13 6.75 -1.00
C PHE A 94 -17.55 7.53 -2.19
N PRO A 95 -18.39 8.07 -3.09
CA PRO A 95 -17.93 8.67 -4.35
C PRO A 95 -17.08 9.92 -4.18
N HIS A 96 -17.11 10.53 -3.00
CA HIS A 96 -16.31 11.72 -2.65
C HIS A 96 -14.89 11.37 -2.15
N LEU A 97 -14.59 10.09 -1.89
CA LEU A 97 -13.30 9.66 -1.32
C LEU A 97 -12.31 9.15 -2.35
N ILE A 98 -12.75 8.70 -3.52
CA ILE A 98 -11.85 8.13 -4.54
C ILE A 98 -12.27 8.47 -5.95
N ASP A 99 -11.29 8.90 -6.75
CA ASP A 99 -11.35 8.95 -8.21
C ASP A 99 -10.39 7.91 -8.79
N GLN A 100 -10.83 7.26 -9.85
CA GLN A 100 -10.03 6.29 -10.59
C GLN A 100 -9.90 6.69 -12.05
N VAL A 101 -8.66 6.72 -12.55
CA VAL A 101 -8.35 7.01 -13.96
C VAL A 101 -7.36 5.96 -14.49
N ARG A 102 -7.53 5.56 -15.75
CA ARG A 102 -6.63 4.68 -16.47
C ARG A 102 -6.19 5.32 -17.78
N THR A 103 -4.95 5.05 -18.14
CA THR A 103 -4.36 5.48 -19.42
C THR A 103 -3.54 4.35 -20.04
N GLY A 104 -3.29 4.44 -21.35
CA GLY A 104 -2.56 3.44 -22.11
C GLY A 104 -3.47 2.43 -22.82
N ARG A 105 -2.87 1.51 -23.56
CA ARG A 105 -3.58 0.48 -24.35
C ARG A 105 -3.87 -0.80 -23.57
N GLY A 106 -3.32 -0.97 -22.36
CA GLY A 106 -3.57 -2.14 -21.51
C GLY A 106 -2.77 -3.39 -21.87
N GLU A 107 -1.79 -3.28 -22.76
CA GLU A 107 -0.89 -4.36 -23.19
C GLU A 107 0.54 -4.05 -22.75
N TYR A 108 1.33 -5.11 -22.53
CA TYR A 108 2.77 -4.97 -22.30
C TYR A 108 3.48 -4.74 -23.63
N PHE A 109 4.46 -3.84 -23.64
CA PHE A 109 5.31 -3.56 -24.79
C PHE A 109 6.70 -3.09 -24.32
N SER A 110 7.68 -3.25 -25.18
CA SER A 110 9.04 -2.74 -24.99
C SER A 110 9.18 -1.31 -25.51
N ALA A 111 10.29 -0.66 -25.17
CA ALA A 111 10.56 0.70 -25.67
C ALA A 111 10.56 0.80 -27.20
N THR A 112 11.00 -0.25 -27.90
CA THR A 112 11.01 -0.31 -29.39
C THR A 112 9.64 -0.51 -30.01
N GLU A 113 8.65 -0.96 -29.23
CA GLU A 113 7.26 -1.17 -29.64
C GLU A 113 6.35 -0.02 -29.26
N ALA A 114 6.89 0.98 -28.57
CA ALA A 114 6.17 2.17 -28.15
C ALA A 114 5.72 3.00 -29.37
N THR A 115 4.46 3.33 -29.40
CA THR A 115 3.80 4.08 -30.47
C THR A 115 3.54 5.54 -30.07
N PRO A 116 3.20 6.43 -31.01
CA PRO A 116 2.72 7.78 -30.68
C PRO A 116 1.51 7.78 -29.77
N PHE A 117 0.62 6.79 -29.87
CA PHE A 117 -0.53 6.62 -28.99
C PHE A 117 -0.11 6.39 -27.52
N ASP A 118 0.90 5.57 -27.29
CA ASP A 118 1.40 5.30 -25.93
C ASP A 118 1.97 6.57 -25.29
N ARG A 119 2.69 7.40 -26.06
CA ARG A 119 3.19 8.71 -25.60
C ARG A 119 2.04 9.67 -25.31
N GLN A 120 1.03 9.72 -26.16
CA GLN A 120 -0.14 10.56 -25.95
C GLN A 120 -0.91 10.16 -24.69
N GLU A 121 -1.11 8.85 -24.46
CA GLU A 121 -1.80 8.35 -23.29
C GLU A 121 -0.98 8.55 -21.99
N ALA A 122 0.34 8.40 -22.05
CA ALA A 122 1.22 8.74 -20.95
C ALA A 122 1.15 10.23 -20.60
N GLN A 123 1.18 11.10 -21.64
CA GLN A 123 1.06 12.55 -21.47
C GLN A 123 -0.32 12.94 -20.91
N ARG A 124 -1.41 12.33 -21.42
CA ARG A 124 -2.76 12.54 -20.87
C ARG A 124 -2.82 12.20 -19.38
N GLY A 125 -2.25 11.06 -19.00
CA GLY A 125 -2.17 10.65 -17.57
C GLY A 125 -1.36 11.66 -16.76
N TRP A 126 -0.23 12.10 -17.27
CA TRP A 126 0.62 13.07 -16.58
C TRP A 126 -0.05 14.44 -16.44
N ASP A 127 -0.79 14.90 -17.44
CA ASP A 127 -1.54 16.17 -17.36
C ASP A 127 -2.67 16.09 -16.32
N ILE A 128 -3.33 14.93 -16.19
CA ILE A 128 -4.29 14.67 -15.11
C ILE A 128 -3.58 14.71 -13.75
N ALA A 129 -2.41 14.07 -13.63
CA ALA A 129 -1.62 14.10 -12.40
C ALA A 129 -1.22 15.53 -12.01
N LYS A 130 -0.71 16.33 -12.95
CA LYS A 130 -0.38 17.74 -12.71
C LYS A 130 -1.60 18.55 -12.26
N GLY A 131 -2.75 18.35 -12.90
CA GLY A 131 -4.00 18.96 -12.47
C GLY A 131 -4.42 18.57 -11.06
N ALA A 132 -4.27 17.29 -10.70
CA ALA A 132 -4.57 16.80 -9.36
C ALA A 132 -3.63 17.41 -8.30
N LEU A 133 -2.33 17.47 -8.59
CA LEU A 133 -1.33 18.09 -7.71
C LEU A 133 -1.63 19.57 -7.47
N ALA A 134 -2.03 20.29 -8.52
CA ALA A 134 -2.35 21.72 -8.43
C ALA A 134 -3.69 22.00 -7.76
N SER A 135 -4.64 21.07 -7.81
CA SER A 135 -6.02 21.29 -7.34
C SER A 135 -6.18 21.35 -5.82
N ASN A 136 -5.24 20.82 -5.07
CA ASN A 136 -5.32 20.60 -3.61
C ASN A 136 -6.59 19.85 -3.14
N LEU A 137 -7.22 19.08 -4.04
CA LEU A 137 -8.42 18.28 -3.76
C LEU A 137 -8.09 16.93 -3.14
N TYR A 138 -6.89 16.41 -3.41
CA TYR A 138 -6.48 15.07 -3.03
C TYR A 138 -5.49 15.12 -1.87
N SER A 139 -5.68 14.24 -0.90
CA SER A 139 -4.70 13.98 0.16
C SER A 139 -3.66 12.94 -0.26
N VAL A 140 -4.06 12.03 -1.17
CA VAL A 140 -3.19 11.00 -1.72
C VAL A 140 -3.37 10.93 -3.23
N VAL A 141 -2.25 10.93 -3.96
CA VAL A 141 -2.20 10.69 -5.42
C VAL A 141 -1.35 9.46 -5.68
N VAL A 142 -1.96 8.42 -6.22
CA VAL A 142 -1.26 7.20 -6.66
C VAL A 142 -1.02 7.28 -8.16
N LEU A 143 0.24 7.17 -8.55
CA LEU A 143 0.73 7.13 -9.92
C LEU A 143 1.24 5.70 -10.19
N ASP A 144 0.30 4.77 -10.35
CA ASP A 144 0.59 3.35 -10.54
C ASP A 144 1.13 3.10 -11.95
N GLU A 145 2.25 2.37 -12.08
CA GLU A 145 3.04 2.14 -13.28
C GLU A 145 3.66 3.43 -13.89
N LEU A 146 3.90 4.48 -13.09
CA LEU A 146 4.65 5.66 -13.55
C LEU A 146 6.13 5.33 -13.82
N ASN A 147 6.75 4.50 -12.98
CA ASN A 147 8.16 4.16 -13.13
C ASN A 147 8.46 3.54 -14.52
N PRO A 148 7.70 2.51 -15.00
CA PRO A 148 7.88 2.01 -16.37
C PRO A 148 7.61 3.03 -17.46
N VAL A 149 6.68 3.95 -17.26
CA VAL A 149 6.44 5.03 -18.23
C VAL A 149 7.68 5.90 -18.42
N LEU A 150 8.39 6.16 -17.31
CA LEU A 150 9.65 6.93 -17.34
C LEU A 150 10.79 6.08 -17.93
N ASP A 151 10.90 4.82 -17.56
CA ASP A 151 11.92 3.88 -18.07
C ASP A 151 11.79 3.67 -19.58
N LEU A 152 10.55 3.59 -20.09
CA LEU A 152 10.24 3.50 -21.52
C LEU A 152 10.43 4.84 -22.27
N GLY A 153 10.79 5.92 -21.60
CA GLY A 153 10.96 7.25 -22.21
C GLY A 153 9.69 7.83 -22.82
N LEU A 154 8.51 7.49 -22.25
CA LEU A 154 7.22 8.03 -22.70
C LEU A 154 6.93 9.40 -22.12
N LEU A 155 7.54 9.74 -20.98
CA LEU A 155 7.51 11.07 -20.34
C LEU A 155 8.94 11.53 -20.06
N ASP A 156 9.10 12.85 -19.95
CA ASP A 156 10.36 13.48 -19.56
C ASP A 156 10.55 13.33 -18.03
N VAL A 157 11.64 12.66 -17.65
CA VAL A 157 12.01 12.43 -16.23
C VAL A 157 12.23 13.74 -15.49
N GLU A 158 12.86 14.75 -16.14
CA GLU A 158 13.13 16.03 -15.49
C GLU A 158 11.83 16.81 -15.20
N ASP A 159 10.87 16.78 -16.12
CA ASP A 159 9.56 17.41 -15.90
C ASP A 159 8.80 16.74 -14.75
N VAL A 160 8.83 15.40 -14.68
CA VAL A 160 8.19 14.64 -13.60
C VAL A 160 8.84 14.95 -12.27
N VAL A 161 10.16 14.86 -12.16
CA VAL A 161 10.91 15.12 -10.92
C VAL A 161 10.69 16.56 -10.44
N ARG A 162 10.79 17.55 -11.33
CA ARG A 162 10.55 18.98 -11.00
C ARG A 162 9.13 19.20 -10.50
N THR A 163 8.14 18.59 -11.13
CA THR A 163 6.72 18.70 -10.71
C THR A 163 6.48 18.07 -9.35
N LEU A 164 7.01 16.87 -9.12
CA LEU A 164 6.85 16.16 -7.85
C LEU A 164 7.60 16.84 -6.69
N ALA A 165 8.73 17.50 -6.98
CA ALA A 165 9.48 18.27 -6.00
C ALA A 165 8.67 19.46 -5.44
N THR A 166 7.72 19.97 -6.23
CA THR A 166 6.85 21.10 -5.87
C THR A 166 5.44 20.68 -5.44
N LYS A 167 5.19 19.40 -5.17
CA LYS A 167 3.88 18.92 -4.70
C LYS A 167 3.42 19.65 -3.44
N PRO A 168 2.12 19.80 -3.20
CA PRO A 168 1.60 20.38 -1.96
C PRO A 168 2.15 19.65 -0.71
N PRO A 169 2.56 20.39 0.34
CA PRO A 169 3.23 19.79 1.50
C PRO A 169 2.41 18.70 2.22
N GLY A 170 1.08 18.85 2.27
CA GLY A 170 0.19 17.88 2.93
C GLY A 170 -0.23 16.68 2.06
N MET A 171 0.13 16.68 0.78
CA MET A 171 -0.26 15.64 -0.16
C MET A 171 0.76 14.51 -0.19
N GLU A 172 0.31 13.28 -0.02
CA GLU A 172 1.10 12.07 -0.22
C GLU A 172 1.05 11.65 -1.70
N VAL A 173 2.20 11.36 -2.29
CA VAL A 173 2.28 10.87 -3.68
C VAL A 173 2.99 9.52 -3.69
N ILE A 174 2.44 8.57 -4.43
CA ILE A 174 2.96 7.21 -4.50
C ILE A 174 3.21 6.86 -5.96
N CYS A 175 4.46 6.60 -6.31
CA CYS A 175 4.88 6.13 -7.62
C CYS A 175 5.19 4.64 -7.54
N THR A 176 4.70 3.85 -8.50
CA THR A 176 4.97 2.42 -8.54
C THR A 176 5.47 1.97 -9.90
N GLY A 177 6.04 0.77 -9.91
CA GLY A 177 6.47 0.08 -11.12
C GLY A 177 7.94 -0.32 -11.06
N ARG A 178 8.42 -0.97 -12.11
CA ARG A 178 9.83 -1.31 -12.28
C ARG A 178 10.58 -0.16 -12.92
N GLY A 179 11.90 -0.12 -12.75
CA GLY A 179 12.75 0.81 -13.47
C GLY A 179 12.59 2.26 -13.03
N ALA A 180 12.40 2.53 -11.73
CA ALA A 180 12.35 3.89 -11.24
C ALA A 180 13.66 4.65 -11.56
N PRO A 181 13.60 5.79 -12.26
CA PRO A 181 14.79 6.59 -12.54
C PRO A 181 15.49 7.03 -11.25
N VAL A 182 16.82 7.06 -11.28
CA VAL A 182 17.64 7.45 -10.12
C VAL A 182 17.22 8.81 -9.56
N ALA A 183 16.92 9.77 -10.43
CA ALA A 183 16.48 11.11 -10.01
C ALA A 183 15.15 11.08 -9.23
N LEU A 184 14.21 10.19 -9.59
CA LEU A 184 12.95 10.01 -8.87
C LEU A 184 13.20 9.34 -7.51
N VAL A 185 14.08 8.33 -7.46
CA VAL A 185 14.45 7.66 -6.21
C VAL A 185 15.15 8.61 -5.24
N GLN A 186 16.04 9.48 -5.74
CA GLN A 186 16.72 10.49 -4.93
C GLN A 186 15.78 11.57 -4.38
N LEU A 187 14.69 11.88 -5.09
CA LEU A 187 13.68 12.82 -4.63
C LEU A 187 12.76 12.21 -3.55
N ALA A 188 12.62 10.88 -3.52
CA ALA A 188 11.65 10.20 -2.67
C ALA A 188 11.97 10.35 -1.17
N ASP A 189 10.94 10.65 -0.36
CA ASP A 189 11.02 10.56 1.11
C ASP A 189 11.08 9.10 1.58
N LEU A 190 10.52 8.17 0.79
CA LEU A 190 10.55 6.74 1.02
C LEU A 190 10.74 5.97 -0.29
N HIS A 191 11.80 5.18 -0.36
CA HIS A 191 12.02 4.20 -1.43
C HIS A 191 11.94 2.78 -0.85
N SER A 192 11.12 1.92 -1.48
CA SER A 192 11.01 0.50 -1.14
C SER A 192 11.23 -0.34 -2.38
N GLU A 193 12.32 -1.08 -2.40
CA GLU A 193 12.64 -2.03 -3.47
C GLU A 193 12.00 -3.39 -3.16
N MET A 194 11.12 -3.85 -4.04
CA MET A 194 10.49 -5.18 -3.96
C MET A 194 11.36 -6.20 -4.69
N ARG A 195 11.96 -7.12 -3.94
CA ARG A 195 12.80 -8.19 -4.48
C ARG A 195 12.05 -9.51 -4.48
N ALA A 196 12.12 -10.24 -5.59
CA ALA A 196 11.61 -11.60 -5.63
C ALA A 196 12.64 -12.54 -5.01
N HIS A 197 12.22 -13.40 -4.09
CA HIS A 197 12.98 -14.57 -3.69
C HIS A 197 12.47 -15.76 -4.49
N SER A 198 13.33 -16.35 -5.31
CA SER A 198 13.04 -17.62 -5.95
C SER A 198 13.21 -18.74 -4.92
N SER A 199 12.13 -19.30 -4.43
CA SER A 199 12.17 -20.52 -3.63
C SER A 199 11.71 -21.69 -4.51
N ASP A 200 12.56 -22.14 -5.41
CA ASP A 200 12.30 -23.38 -6.18
C ASP A 200 12.29 -24.64 -5.29
N ALA A 201 12.67 -24.51 -4.02
CA ALA A 201 12.93 -25.64 -3.13
C ALA A 201 11.76 -26.05 -2.21
N SER A 202 10.69 -25.24 -2.06
CA SER A 202 9.73 -25.50 -0.97
C SER A 202 8.45 -26.22 -1.39
N GLY A 203 8.12 -26.29 -2.70
CA GLY A 203 6.83 -26.83 -3.14
C GLY A 203 5.59 -26.08 -2.62
N LEU A 204 5.78 -25.02 -1.84
CA LEU A 204 4.74 -24.20 -1.26
C LEU A 204 4.28 -23.16 -2.29
N GLN A 205 3.36 -23.54 -3.16
CA GLN A 205 2.72 -22.61 -4.08
C GLN A 205 1.67 -21.79 -3.32
N GLY A 206 1.65 -20.47 -3.58
CA GLY A 206 0.59 -19.59 -3.11
C GLY A 206 0.85 -18.87 -1.79
N ILE A 207 2.05 -18.99 -1.17
CA ILE A 207 2.42 -18.21 0.01
C ILE A 207 3.27 -17.01 -0.41
N GLU A 208 2.81 -15.80 -0.06
CA GLU A 208 3.56 -14.55 -0.25
C GLU A 208 3.98 -13.99 1.12
N ILE A 209 5.27 -13.72 1.31
CA ILE A 209 5.81 -13.15 2.55
C ILE A 209 6.40 -11.77 2.25
N TYR A 210 5.87 -10.74 2.91
CA TYR A 210 6.38 -9.38 2.86
C TYR A 210 7.20 -9.08 4.12
N THR A 211 8.49 -8.99 4.00
CA THR A 211 9.42 -8.76 5.12
C THR A 211 10.42 -7.65 4.80
N GLY A 212 11.20 -7.23 5.77
CA GLY A 212 12.22 -6.19 5.65
C GLY A 212 12.00 -5.05 6.63
N GLU A 213 12.90 -4.07 6.66
CA GLU A 213 12.86 -2.95 7.61
C GLU A 213 12.04 -1.76 7.12
N GLY A 214 11.90 -1.58 5.80
CA GLY A 214 11.17 -0.48 5.17
C GLY A 214 9.65 -0.51 5.40
N LYS A 215 8.96 0.50 4.92
CA LYS A 215 7.49 0.55 4.87
C LYS A 215 6.97 -0.28 3.68
N GLY A 216 5.67 -0.60 3.68
CA GLY A 216 5.01 -1.30 2.57
C GLY A 216 4.48 -2.69 2.89
N LYS A 217 5.03 -3.38 3.90
CA LYS A 217 4.65 -4.79 4.22
C LYS A 217 3.15 -4.99 4.46
N SER A 218 2.60 -4.30 5.44
CA SER A 218 1.18 -4.41 5.78
C SER A 218 0.28 -3.84 4.69
N THR A 219 0.71 -2.78 4.01
CA THR A 219 -0.04 -2.21 2.88
C THR A 219 -0.03 -3.14 1.67
N SER A 220 1.07 -3.87 1.40
CA SER A 220 1.08 -4.90 0.36
C SER A 220 0.10 -6.04 0.68
N ALA A 221 0.07 -6.50 1.92
CA ALA A 221 -0.88 -7.53 2.34
C ALA A 221 -2.35 -7.05 2.23
N LEU A 222 -2.64 -5.81 2.63
CA LEU A 222 -3.97 -5.21 2.48
C LEU A 222 -4.37 -5.02 1.01
N GLY A 223 -3.44 -4.56 0.17
CA GLY A 223 -3.69 -4.46 -1.27
C GLY A 223 -3.93 -5.83 -1.93
N LYS A 224 -3.22 -6.88 -1.47
CA LYS A 224 -3.48 -8.25 -1.89
C LYS A 224 -4.87 -8.73 -1.47
N ALA A 225 -5.28 -8.41 -0.24
CA ALA A 225 -6.64 -8.71 0.22
C ALA A 225 -7.69 -7.97 -0.62
N LEU A 226 -7.46 -6.69 -0.96
CA LEU A 226 -8.36 -5.92 -1.83
C LEU A 226 -8.49 -6.54 -3.21
N GLN A 227 -7.39 -7.01 -3.81
CA GLN A 227 -7.42 -7.77 -5.08
C GLN A 227 -8.24 -9.05 -4.97
N ALA A 228 -8.04 -9.80 -3.89
CA ALA A 228 -8.78 -11.04 -3.67
C ALA A 228 -10.29 -10.79 -3.47
N ILE A 229 -10.64 -9.74 -2.74
CA ILE A 229 -12.05 -9.31 -2.56
C ILE A 229 -12.65 -8.93 -3.91
N GLY A 230 -11.96 -8.13 -4.70
CA GLY A 230 -12.44 -7.71 -6.03
C GLY A 230 -12.63 -8.90 -6.97
N ARG A 231 -11.74 -9.90 -6.93
CA ARG A 231 -11.92 -11.16 -7.64
C ARG A 231 -13.18 -11.90 -7.18
N GLY A 232 -13.42 -11.96 -5.87
CA GLY A 232 -14.62 -12.57 -5.31
C GLY A 232 -15.91 -11.87 -5.75
N ILE A 233 -15.88 -10.54 -5.90
CA ILE A 233 -17.01 -9.75 -6.38
C ILE A 233 -17.27 -10.02 -7.87
N SER A 234 -16.22 -10.02 -8.70
CA SER A 234 -16.33 -10.00 -10.17
C SER A 234 -16.40 -11.38 -10.82
N GLN A 235 -15.73 -12.39 -10.24
CA GLN A 235 -15.48 -13.66 -10.93
C GLN A 235 -16.01 -14.88 -10.18
N ASP A 236 -15.76 -14.97 -8.88
CA ASP A 236 -16.05 -16.15 -8.08
C ASP A 236 -16.55 -15.80 -6.70
N LYS A 237 -17.86 -15.85 -6.51
CA LYS A 237 -18.53 -15.59 -5.23
C LYS A 237 -18.11 -16.52 -4.10
N SER A 238 -17.42 -17.63 -4.40
CA SER A 238 -16.84 -18.54 -3.41
C SER A 238 -15.45 -18.09 -2.92
N HIS A 239 -14.90 -17.01 -3.48
CA HIS A 239 -13.56 -16.50 -3.17
C HIS A 239 -13.54 -15.71 -1.87
N ARG A 240 -13.68 -16.41 -0.75
CA ARG A 240 -13.70 -15.80 0.57
C ARG A 240 -12.30 -15.41 1.03
N VAL A 241 -12.17 -14.24 1.68
CA VAL A 241 -10.92 -13.64 2.16
C VAL A 241 -10.98 -13.52 3.68
N LEU A 242 -9.96 -14.02 4.37
CA LEU A 242 -9.74 -13.76 5.79
C LEU A 242 -8.59 -12.76 5.95
N ILE A 243 -8.88 -11.63 6.56
CA ILE A 243 -7.87 -10.68 7.04
C ILE A 243 -7.68 -10.91 8.53
N LEU A 244 -6.55 -11.49 8.92
CA LEU A 244 -6.21 -11.73 10.31
C LEU A 244 -4.99 -10.92 10.72
N GLN A 245 -5.15 -10.03 11.68
CA GLN A 245 -4.10 -9.13 12.14
C GLN A 245 -3.66 -9.50 13.56
N TRP A 246 -2.39 -9.92 13.69
CA TRP A 246 -1.77 -10.21 14.98
C TRP A 246 -1.25 -8.94 15.66
N LEU A 247 -1.27 -8.93 16.99
CA LEU A 247 -0.71 -7.86 17.83
C LEU A 247 -1.27 -6.46 17.47
N LYS A 248 -2.50 -6.45 17.00
CA LYS A 248 -3.27 -5.26 16.64
C LYS A 248 -4.61 -5.26 17.37
N GLY A 249 -4.59 -5.45 18.67
CA GLY A 249 -5.74 -5.19 19.54
C GLY A 249 -6.08 -3.70 19.54
N GLY A 250 -7.22 -3.34 20.04
CA GLY A 250 -7.67 -1.95 20.09
C GLY A 250 -8.33 -1.45 18.81
N ASN A 251 -8.87 -0.23 18.89
CA ASN A 251 -9.58 0.45 17.82
C ASN A 251 -8.69 1.55 17.22
N GLY A 252 -8.93 1.92 15.97
CA GLY A 252 -8.31 3.10 15.37
C GLY A 252 -7.31 2.84 14.25
N TYR A 253 -7.32 1.64 13.67
CA TYR A 253 -6.63 1.43 12.41
C TYR A 253 -7.48 1.96 11.26
N THR A 254 -6.86 2.79 10.44
CA THR A 254 -7.58 3.54 9.41
C THR A 254 -8.20 2.65 8.34
N GLU A 255 -7.59 1.50 8.06
CA GLU A 255 -8.11 0.52 7.09
C GLU A 255 -9.44 -0.14 7.50
N ASP A 256 -9.77 -0.13 8.80
CA ASP A 256 -10.92 -0.89 9.32
C ASP A 256 -12.25 -0.47 8.76
N ALA A 257 -12.48 0.83 8.64
CA ALA A 257 -13.76 1.33 8.16
C ALA A 257 -13.98 0.98 6.67
N ALA A 258 -12.92 1.01 5.85
CA ALA A 258 -13.02 0.59 4.46
C ALA A 258 -13.25 -0.93 4.33
N ILE A 259 -12.58 -1.74 5.18
CA ILE A 259 -12.82 -3.18 5.24
C ILE A 259 -14.24 -3.48 5.73
N ALA A 260 -14.72 -2.75 6.73
CA ALA A 260 -16.08 -2.89 7.25
C ALA A 260 -17.13 -2.57 6.18
N ALA A 261 -16.93 -1.50 5.41
CA ALA A 261 -17.83 -1.14 4.30
C ALA A 261 -17.87 -2.23 3.21
N LEU A 262 -16.74 -2.81 2.85
CA LEU A 262 -16.69 -3.94 1.92
C LEU A 262 -17.38 -5.17 2.51
N ARG A 263 -17.19 -5.45 3.80
CA ARG A 263 -17.83 -6.56 4.49
C ARG A 263 -19.35 -6.38 4.61
N GLU A 264 -19.81 -5.16 4.84
CA GLU A 264 -21.26 -4.85 4.89
C GLU A 264 -21.91 -5.09 3.53
N SER A 265 -21.25 -4.66 2.44
CA SER A 265 -21.75 -4.85 1.08
C SER A 265 -21.65 -6.31 0.61
N TYR A 266 -20.62 -7.04 1.07
CA TYR A 266 -20.30 -8.42 0.65
C TYR A 266 -19.96 -9.32 1.86
N PRO A 267 -20.96 -9.59 2.76
CA PRO A 267 -20.70 -10.28 4.04
C PRO A 267 -20.22 -11.73 3.88
N HIS A 268 -20.48 -12.33 2.72
CA HIS A 268 -20.04 -13.69 2.42
C HIS A 268 -18.59 -13.77 1.90
N LEU A 269 -17.96 -12.64 1.55
CA LEU A 269 -16.63 -12.62 0.97
C LEU A 269 -15.52 -12.24 1.95
N VAL A 270 -15.83 -11.44 2.98
CA VAL A 270 -14.78 -10.83 3.82
C VAL A 270 -15.01 -11.14 5.28
N ASP A 271 -14.01 -11.75 5.89
CA ASP A 271 -13.86 -11.82 7.35
C ASP A 271 -12.66 -11.00 7.77
N HIS A 272 -12.83 -10.22 8.83
CA HIS A 272 -11.76 -9.43 9.42
C HIS A 272 -11.71 -9.66 10.93
N LEU A 273 -10.58 -10.16 11.39
CA LEU A 273 -10.33 -10.51 12.79
C LEU A 273 -9.02 -9.91 13.26
N ARG A 274 -8.97 -9.60 14.54
CA ARG A 274 -7.77 -9.10 15.20
C ARG A 274 -7.50 -9.86 16.48
N SER A 275 -6.22 -9.92 16.82
CA SER A 275 -5.77 -10.38 18.12
C SER A 275 -4.68 -9.46 18.67
N GLY A 276 -4.53 -9.47 19.99
CA GLY A 276 -3.58 -8.64 20.70
C GLY A 276 -4.25 -7.62 21.61
N ARG A 277 -3.48 -7.04 22.51
CA ARG A 277 -3.90 -5.93 23.37
C ARG A 277 -3.76 -4.59 22.64
N ASP A 278 -4.42 -3.55 23.15
CA ASP A 278 -4.29 -2.18 22.65
C ASP A 278 -2.97 -1.55 23.13
N ALA A 279 -1.86 -2.12 22.67
CA ALA A 279 -0.52 -1.62 22.97
C ALA A 279 0.49 -2.15 21.94
N ILE A 280 1.56 -1.40 21.74
CA ILE A 280 2.70 -1.89 20.96
C ILE A 280 3.46 -2.91 21.79
N VAL A 281 3.70 -4.09 21.20
CA VAL A 281 4.48 -5.14 21.82
C VAL A 281 5.92 -5.07 21.33
N TRP A 282 6.85 -4.69 22.19
CA TRP A 282 8.27 -4.66 21.89
C TRP A 282 8.93 -6.00 22.24
N ARG A 283 9.98 -6.34 21.49
CA ARG A 283 10.80 -7.52 21.81
C ARG A 283 11.39 -7.38 23.22
N GLY A 284 11.17 -8.38 24.06
CA GLY A 284 11.60 -8.37 25.47
C GLY A 284 10.63 -7.67 26.45
N GLN A 285 9.49 -7.15 25.95
CA GLN A 285 8.46 -6.50 26.76
C GLN A 285 7.10 -7.21 26.63
N GLN A 286 7.11 -8.45 26.13
CA GLN A 286 5.90 -9.26 25.98
C GLN A 286 5.30 -9.57 27.35
N GLN A 287 3.98 -9.49 27.43
CA GLN A 287 3.19 -9.93 28.58
C GLN A 287 2.57 -11.30 28.31
N PRO A 288 2.19 -12.06 29.33
CA PRO A 288 1.54 -13.37 29.14
C PRO A 288 0.36 -13.34 28.18
N ILE A 289 -0.43 -12.27 28.21
CA ILE A 289 -1.58 -12.08 27.31
C ILE A 289 -1.16 -11.99 25.82
N ASP A 290 0.02 -11.46 25.52
CA ASP A 290 0.49 -11.35 24.14
C ASP A 290 0.73 -12.72 23.51
N TYR A 291 1.19 -13.71 24.32
CA TYR A 291 1.35 -15.09 23.89
C TYR A 291 0.00 -15.78 23.69
N VAL A 292 -0.95 -15.59 24.61
CA VAL A 292 -2.30 -16.14 24.51
C VAL A 292 -3.00 -15.62 23.25
N GLU A 293 -2.92 -14.32 22.98
CA GLU A 293 -3.55 -13.72 21.82
C GLU A 293 -2.85 -14.13 20.51
N ALA A 294 -1.54 -14.33 20.52
CA ALA A 294 -0.81 -14.83 19.35
C ALA A 294 -1.18 -16.29 19.05
N GLU A 295 -1.30 -17.15 20.09
CA GLU A 295 -1.72 -18.55 19.94
C GLU A 295 -3.16 -18.64 19.44
N ARG A 296 -4.07 -17.87 20.02
CA ARG A 296 -5.47 -17.79 19.55
C ARG A 296 -5.54 -17.41 18.05
N ALA A 297 -4.78 -16.40 17.62
CA ALA A 297 -4.75 -16.01 16.21
C ALA A 297 -4.17 -17.11 15.33
N TRP A 298 -3.15 -17.83 15.81
CA TRP A 298 -2.58 -18.97 15.10
C TRP A 298 -3.59 -20.11 14.92
N GLU A 299 -4.37 -20.45 15.96
CA GLU A 299 -5.42 -21.46 15.88
C GLU A 299 -6.50 -21.06 14.87
N ILE A 300 -6.89 -19.78 14.84
CA ILE A 300 -7.83 -19.27 13.83
C ILE A 300 -7.23 -19.42 12.42
N ALA A 301 -5.98 -19.06 12.22
CA ALA A 301 -5.32 -19.19 10.92
C ALA A 301 -5.25 -20.65 10.48
N ARG A 302 -4.86 -21.57 11.37
CA ARG A 302 -4.82 -23.00 11.09
C ARG A 302 -6.18 -23.55 10.69
N ALA A 303 -7.22 -23.21 11.44
CA ALA A 303 -8.59 -23.64 11.15
C ALA A 303 -9.08 -23.07 9.81
N ALA A 304 -8.79 -21.82 9.52
CA ALA A 304 -9.14 -21.18 8.24
C ALA A 304 -8.46 -21.87 7.05
N ILE A 305 -7.16 -22.15 7.15
CA ILE A 305 -6.40 -22.87 6.11
C ILE A 305 -6.96 -24.29 5.93
N ALA A 306 -7.19 -25.02 7.02
CA ALA A 306 -7.69 -26.40 6.99
C ALA A 306 -9.12 -26.50 6.44
N SER A 307 -9.93 -25.47 6.62
CA SER A 307 -11.33 -25.46 6.17
C SER A 307 -11.49 -25.43 4.64
N GLY A 308 -10.48 -24.95 3.92
CA GLY A 308 -10.58 -24.70 2.47
C GLY A 308 -11.61 -23.65 2.07
N LEU A 309 -12.22 -22.94 3.03
CA LEU A 309 -13.22 -21.90 2.79
C LEU A 309 -12.60 -20.61 2.22
N TYR A 310 -11.38 -20.33 2.63
CA TYR A 310 -10.68 -19.11 2.23
C TYR A 310 -9.72 -19.41 1.08
N LYS A 311 -9.75 -18.57 0.07
CA LYS A 311 -8.84 -18.65 -1.10
C LYS A 311 -7.64 -17.69 -0.95
N THR A 312 -7.73 -16.75 -0.03
CA THR A 312 -6.69 -15.78 0.32
C THR A 312 -6.81 -15.36 1.77
#